data_964d46f3678a7f8fdd7c237a84732a8f
#
_entry.id   964d46f3678a7f8fdd7c237a84732a8f
#
_cell.length_a   1.000
_cell.length_b   1.000
_cell.length_c   1.000
_cell.angle_alpha   90.00
_cell.angle_beta   90.00
_cell.angle_gamma   90.00
#
_symmetry.space_group_name_H-M   'P 1'
#
loop_
_entity.id
_entity.type
_entity.pdbx_description
1 polymer ?
#
loop_
_entity_poly.entity_id
_entity_poly.type
_entity_poly.pdbx_seq_one_letter_code
_entity_poly.pdbx_strand_id
1 'polypeptide(L)'
;MSGLGLHSRTLRQVVHIALVAACTALGAQERPRQAPQQITITGTSRQAVEKSYRKMVQGMDYFERARAAIAPDASLRFKLLPRKPGTNMDHIVLEVIGSTFNYAVPIAPDHTFVLERDVKAMEEHAVVSPNRKRLSMTWRTEIRTPGLPLHIRRLGDLRLECEVGLEADLVSNRSPIGRIVDLFTDSKGYCDRKDTMYLNFAERPLFSVTLVAGARREVLPIDRLYAMASDDPGLKQDLPYCDCEMLVDRTYFLPLGDHSWPDDTRVEFEYMDDRP
;
A
#
# COMPACT_ATOMS: atom_id res chain seq x y z
N MET A 1 41.33 65.53 -55.28
CA MET A 1 40.92 64.60 -56.34
C MET A 1 40.30 63.40 -55.63
N SER A 2 39.01 63.51 -55.35
CA SER A 2 37.91 62.92 -56.11
C SER A 2 37.90 61.42 -56.06
N GLY A 3 36.95 60.87 -55.32
CA GLY A 3 35.99 60.06 -55.92
C GLY A 3 35.44 58.88 -55.11
N LEU A 4 34.16 58.96 -54.88
CA LEU A 4 33.21 57.85 -54.88
C LEU A 4 33.36 56.69 -53.88
N GLY A 5 32.54 56.80 -52.90
CA GLY A 5 32.20 55.68 -51.98
C GLY A 5 30.74 55.73 -51.53
N LEU A 6 29.81 55.60 -52.44
CA LEU A 6 28.39 55.52 -52.18
C LEU A 6 27.92 54.20 -52.83
N HIS A 7 27.76 53.14 -52.08
CA HIS A 7 26.92 51.95 -52.50
C HIS A 7 27.00 50.78 -51.55
N SER A 8 27.21 51.01 -50.25
CA SER A 8 27.27 49.84 -49.32
C SER A 8 26.26 49.89 -48.18
N ARG A 9 25.34 50.86 -48.13
CA ARG A 9 24.40 50.98 -46.99
C ARG A 9 22.98 50.47 -47.24
N THR A 10 22.60 50.28 -48.49
CA THR A 10 21.22 49.81 -48.80
C THR A 10 21.05 48.30 -48.87
N LEU A 11 22.12 47.53 -49.05
CA LEU A 11 22.00 46.04 -49.10
C LEU A 11 21.99 45.38 -47.74
N ARG A 12 22.44 46.03 -46.66
CA ARG A 12 22.42 45.50 -45.32
C ARG A 12 21.08 45.68 -44.60
N GLN A 13 20.26 46.60 -45.02
CA GLN A 13 18.94 46.82 -44.38
C GLN A 13 17.85 45.89 -44.89
N VAL A 14 17.94 45.39 -46.11
CA VAL A 14 16.96 44.48 -46.69
C VAL A 14 17.11 43.04 -46.12
N VAL A 15 18.34 42.63 -45.73
CA VAL A 15 18.59 41.30 -45.15
C VAL A 15 18.11 41.22 -43.67
N HIS A 16 18.07 42.34 -42.94
CA HIS A 16 17.63 42.35 -41.54
C HIS A 16 16.10 42.36 -41.39
N ILE A 17 15.36 42.82 -42.35
CA ILE A 17 13.88 42.84 -42.31
C ILE A 17 13.32 41.44 -42.67
N ALA A 18 14.01 40.66 -43.50
CA ALA A 18 13.59 39.32 -43.87
C ALA A 18 13.81 38.28 -42.74
N LEU A 19 14.75 38.48 -41.80
CA LEU A 19 15.03 37.55 -40.71
C LEU A 19 14.09 37.75 -39.47
N VAL A 20 13.49 38.93 -39.32
CA VAL A 20 12.57 39.23 -38.21
C VAL A 20 11.16 38.71 -38.49
N ALA A 21 10.77 38.58 -39.76
CA ALA A 21 9.46 38.05 -40.15
C ALA A 21 9.35 36.54 -40.07
N ALA A 22 10.46 35.79 -39.96
CA ALA A 22 10.46 34.32 -39.89
C ALA A 22 10.37 33.76 -38.46
N CYS A 23 10.53 34.59 -37.40
CA CYS A 23 10.48 34.13 -36.00
C CYS A 23 9.12 34.24 -35.30
N THR A 24 8.10 34.76 -35.98
CA THR A 24 6.76 34.94 -35.37
C THR A 24 5.74 33.87 -35.76
N ALA A 25 6.14 32.84 -36.49
CA ALA A 25 5.26 31.73 -36.92
C ALA A 25 5.48 30.40 -36.17
N LEU A 26 6.22 30.44 -35.04
CA LEU A 26 6.15 29.32 -34.07
C LEU A 26 4.92 29.53 -33.18
N GLY A 27 3.75 29.31 -33.78
CA GLY A 27 2.49 29.21 -33.07
C GLY A 27 2.65 28.21 -31.92
N ALA A 28 2.37 28.67 -30.71
CA ALA A 28 2.19 27.80 -29.57
C ALA A 28 1.15 26.76 -29.96
N GLN A 29 1.61 25.54 -30.22
CA GLN A 29 0.76 24.37 -30.39
C GLN A 29 0.21 24.07 -29.01
N GLU A 30 -0.95 24.66 -28.68
CA GLU A 30 -1.72 24.26 -27.50
C GLU A 30 -1.91 22.74 -27.58
N ARG A 31 -1.26 22.04 -26.65
CA ARG A 31 -1.58 20.62 -26.43
C ARG A 31 -3.08 20.55 -26.18
N PRO A 32 -3.81 19.71 -26.89
CA PRO A 32 -5.22 19.50 -26.60
C PRO A 32 -5.32 19.17 -25.10
N ARG A 33 -6.01 20.01 -24.33
CA ARG A 33 -6.46 19.63 -23.00
C ARG A 33 -7.27 18.34 -23.20
N GLN A 34 -6.75 17.22 -22.76
CA GLN A 34 -7.55 16.03 -22.65
C GLN A 34 -8.77 16.41 -21.81
N ALA A 35 -9.94 16.33 -22.41
CA ALA A 35 -11.19 16.47 -21.67
C ALA A 35 -11.12 15.50 -20.48
N PRO A 36 -11.55 15.92 -19.27
CA PRO A 36 -11.62 15.03 -18.15
C PRO A 36 -12.38 13.77 -18.58
N GLN A 37 -11.75 12.63 -18.46
CA GLN A 37 -12.41 11.35 -18.76
C GLN A 37 -13.58 11.26 -17.78
N GLN A 38 -14.78 11.38 -18.31
CA GLN A 38 -16.00 11.20 -17.56
C GLN A 38 -16.12 9.72 -17.22
N ILE A 39 -15.60 9.34 -16.04
CA ILE A 39 -15.74 7.98 -15.53
C ILE A 39 -17.20 7.84 -15.13
N THR A 40 -17.96 7.07 -15.90
CA THR A 40 -19.33 6.71 -15.54
C THR A 40 -19.27 5.85 -14.28
N ILE A 41 -19.70 6.40 -13.14
CA ILE A 41 -19.88 5.64 -11.90
C ILE A 41 -21.00 4.64 -12.17
N THR A 42 -20.65 3.42 -12.52
CA THR A 42 -21.58 2.30 -12.41
C THR A 42 -21.76 2.07 -10.92
N GLY A 43 -22.95 2.40 -10.44
CA GLY A 43 -23.34 2.49 -9.04
C GLY A 43 -22.66 1.47 -8.14
N THR A 44 -22.21 1.92 -6.98
CA THR A 44 -21.63 1.12 -5.92
C THR A 44 -22.50 -0.10 -5.68
N SER A 45 -22.09 -1.22 -6.24
CA SER A 45 -22.73 -2.49 -5.94
C SER A 45 -22.47 -2.75 -4.45
N ARG A 46 -23.52 -3.03 -3.66
CA ARG A 46 -23.39 -3.52 -2.27
C ARG A 46 -22.48 -4.75 -2.14
N GLN A 47 -21.89 -5.19 -3.23
CA GLN A 47 -20.99 -6.33 -3.36
C GLN A 47 -19.54 -5.94 -3.66
N ALA A 48 -19.19 -4.65 -3.67
CA ALA A 48 -17.81 -4.20 -3.85
C ALA A 48 -16.99 -4.36 -2.55
N VAL A 49 -15.68 -4.48 -2.70
CA VAL A 49 -14.76 -4.32 -1.57
C VAL A 49 -14.64 -2.82 -1.27
N GLU A 50 -14.88 -2.43 -0.04
CA GLU A 50 -14.80 -1.04 0.37
C GLU A 50 -14.12 -0.92 1.73
N LYS A 51 -13.22 0.05 1.87
CA LYS A 51 -12.59 0.44 3.13
C LYS A 51 -12.75 1.93 3.35
N SER A 52 -12.90 2.34 4.60
CA SER A 52 -13.05 3.75 4.96
C SER A 52 -11.77 4.53 4.68
N TYR A 53 -11.85 5.55 3.82
CA TYR A 53 -10.74 6.46 3.55
C TYR A 53 -10.24 7.14 4.83
N ARG A 54 -11.16 7.62 5.67
CA ARG A 54 -10.84 8.27 6.96
C ARG A 54 -10.05 7.35 7.88
N LYS A 55 -10.43 6.07 7.97
CA LYS A 55 -9.72 5.08 8.79
C LYS A 55 -8.32 4.83 8.24
N MET A 56 -8.16 4.73 6.94
CA MET A 56 -6.83 4.57 6.34
C MET A 56 -5.93 5.79 6.63
N VAL A 57 -6.47 7.01 6.57
CA VAL A 57 -5.73 8.23 6.94
C VAL A 57 -5.36 8.21 8.44
N GLN A 58 -6.23 7.75 9.35
CA GLN A 58 -5.89 7.57 10.76
C GLN A 58 -4.69 6.63 10.95
N GLY A 59 -4.65 5.53 10.20
CA GLY A 59 -3.48 4.64 10.18
C GLY A 59 -2.22 5.33 9.66
N MET A 60 -2.33 6.14 8.60
CA MET A 60 -1.19 6.94 8.09
C MET A 60 -0.67 7.92 9.15
N ASP A 61 -1.56 8.58 9.87
CA ASP A 61 -1.19 9.51 10.94
C ASP A 61 -0.55 8.79 12.13
N TYR A 62 -1.01 7.58 12.43
CA TYR A 62 -0.37 6.72 13.43
C TYR A 62 1.05 6.34 13.01
N PHE A 63 1.24 5.90 11.78
CA PHE A 63 2.55 5.57 11.23
C PHE A 63 3.54 6.73 11.37
N GLU A 64 3.16 7.95 11.00
CA GLU A 64 4.04 9.12 11.10
C GLU A 64 4.46 9.42 12.54
N ARG A 65 3.60 9.15 13.53
CA ARG A 65 3.93 9.35 14.96
C ARG A 65 4.82 8.24 15.52
N ALA A 66 4.59 6.98 15.11
CA ALA A 66 5.20 5.81 15.72
C ALA A 66 6.52 5.39 15.06
N ARG A 67 6.69 5.64 13.75
CA ARG A 67 7.81 5.10 12.96
C ARG A 67 9.18 5.47 13.51
N ALA A 68 9.35 6.69 14.03
CA ALA A 68 10.66 7.16 14.51
C ALA A 68 11.21 6.30 15.67
N ALA A 69 10.33 5.69 16.47
CA ALA A 69 10.72 4.86 17.59
C ALA A 69 10.96 3.38 17.22
N ILE A 70 10.25 2.86 16.20
CA ILE A 70 10.20 1.42 15.91
C ILE A 70 10.97 1.09 14.62
N ALA A 71 10.73 1.86 13.54
CA ALA A 71 11.35 1.65 12.23
C ALA A 71 11.56 3.00 11.52
N PRO A 72 12.57 3.81 11.93
CA PRO A 72 12.74 5.21 11.51
C PRO A 72 12.88 5.38 9.99
N ASP A 73 13.49 4.42 9.33
CA ASP A 73 13.74 4.46 7.88
C ASP A 73 12.62 3.84 7.05
N ALA A 74 11.59 3.27 7.70
CA ALA A 74 10.53 2.58 7.01
C ALA A 74 9.59 3.55 6.26
N SER A 75 9.00 3.05 5.20
CA SER A 75 7.95 3.72 4.42
C SER A 75 6.66 2.92 4.46
N LEU A 76 5.53 3.61 4.47
CA LEU A 76 4.20 3.03 4.43
C LEU A 76 3.64 3.05 3.00
N ARG A 77 3.16 1.92 2.55
CA ARG A 77 2.29 1.73 1.41
C ARG A 77 1.12 0.84 1.81
N PHE A 78 0.13 0.71 0.95
CA PHE A 78 -0.91 -0.29 1.08
C PHE A 78 -0.74 -1.30 -0.05
N LYS A 79 -0.97 -2.59 0.22
CA LYS A 79 -0.80 -3.66 -0.76
C LYS A 79 -2.11 -4.39 -0.98
N LEU A 80 -2.52 -4.47 -2.24
CA LEU A 80 -3.68 -5.26 -2.67
C LEU A 80 -3.30 -6.74 -2.69
N LEU A 81 -4.14 -7.57 -2.12
CA LEU A 81 -3.92 -9.00 -1.95
C LEU A 81 -5.14 -9.81 -2.40
N PRO A 82 -4.95 -10.94 -3.09
CA PRO A 82 -6.04 -11.86 -3.39
C PRO A 82 -6.46 -12.58 -2.11
N ARG A 83 -7.77 -12.78 -1.93
CA ARG A 83 -8.30 -13.58 -0.81
C ARG A 83 -8.52 -15.05 -1.17
N LYS A 84 -8.57 -15.37 -2.45
CA LYS A 84 -8.88 -16.70 -2.96
C LYS A 84 -7.92 -17.07 -4.08
N PRO A 85 -7.56 -18.34 -4.20
CA PRO A 85 -6.86 -18.82 -5.38
C PRO A 85 -7.61 -18.45 -6.66
N GLY A 86 -6.88 -18.05 -7.71
CA GLY A 86 -7.46 -17.67 -9.00
C GLY A 86 -8.13 -16.30 -9.03
N THR A 87 -8.06 -15.49 -7.97
CA THR A 87 -8.48 -14.09 -8.04
C THR A 87 -7.63 -13.34 -9.06
N ASN A 88 -8.28 -12.79 -10.08
CA ASN A 88 -7.57 -11.99 -11.08
C ASN A 88 -7.12 -10.65 -10.47
N MET A 89 -5.83 -10.44 -10.43
CA MET A 89 -5.18 -9.22 -9.93
C MET A 89 -4.78 -8.26 -11.05
N ASP A 90 -5.02 -8.61 -12.33
CA ASP A 90 -4.72 -7.76 -13.48
C ASP A 90 -5.78 -6.67 -13.67
N HIS A 91 -5.39 -5.53 -14.20
CA HIS A 91 -6.30 -4.43 -14.55
C HIS A 91 -7.21 -3.97 -13.39
N ILE A 92 -6.66 -3.93 -12.17
CA ILE A 92 -7.38 -3.37 -11.04
C ILE A 92 -7.43 -1.85 -11.21
N VAL A 93 -8.64 -1.32 -11.12
CA VAL A 93 -8.89 0.12 -10.98
C VAL A 93 -9.27 0.36 -9.53
N LEU A 94 -8.45 1.13 -8.81
CA LEU A 94 -8.70 1.52 -7.44
C LEU A 94 -9.14 2.97 -7.41
N GLU A 95 -10.22 3.27 -6.71
CA GLU A 95 -10.80 4.61 -6.65
C GLU A 95 -11.03 5.04 -5.20
N VAL A 96 -10.90 6.35 -4.96
CA VAL A 96 -11.49 7.02 -3.80
C VAL A 96 -12.82 7.58 -4.24
N ILE A 97 -13.89 7.18 -3.58
CA ILE A 97 -15.27 7.50 -3.97
C ILE A 97 -15.94 8.24 -2.81
N GLY A 98 -16.22 9.53 -3.03
CA GLY A 98 -17.05 10.37 -2.16
C GLY A 98 -18.49 10.43 -2.66
N SER A 99 -19.29 11.30 -2.07
CA SER A 99 -20.67 11.55 -2.48
C SER A 99 -20.78 12.43 -3.74
N THR A 100 -19.80 13.32 -3.96
CA THR A 100 -19.80 14.30 -5.07
C THR A 100 -18.60 14.18 -6.01
N PHE A 101 -17.69 13.25 -5.75
CA PHE A 101 -16.47 13.07 -6.55
C PHE A 101 -16.00 11.61 -6.53
N ASN A 102 -15.17 11.26 -7.50
CA ASN A 102 -14.30 10.10 -7.46
C ASN A 102 -13.00 10.40 -8.20
N TYR A 103 -11.95 9.70 -7.82
CA TYR A 103 -10.68 9.72 -8.56
C TYR A 103 -9.96 8.38 -8.43
N ALA A 104 -9.18 8.06 -9.46
CA ALA A 104 -8.39 6.85 -9.49
C ALA A 104 -7.12 7.00 -8.64
N VAL A 105 -6.76 5.95 -7.92
CA VAL A 105 -5.50 5.84 -7.17
C VAL A 105 -4.52 5.00 -7.99
N PRO A 106 -3.33 5.51 -8.33
CA PRO A 106 -2.33 4.74 -9.06
C PRO A 106 -1.86 3.52 -8.28
N ILE A 107 -1.81 2.37 -8.95
CA ILE A 107 -1.32 1.11 -8.41
C ILE A 107 0.02 0.80 -9.07
N ALA A 108 1.04 0.50 -8.26
CA ALA A 108 2.35 0.07 -8.74
C ALA A 108 2.31 -1.40 -9.26
N PRO A 109 3.31 -1.83 -10.07
CA PRO A 109 3.33 -3.19 -10.61
C PRO A 109 3.34 -4.31 -9.56
N ASP A 110 3.83 -4.02 -8.35
CA ASP A 110 3.80 -4.93 -7.20
C ASP A 110 2.48 -4.91 -6.43
N HIS A 111 1.43 -4.31 -7.00
CA HIS A 111 0.12 -4.10 -6.40
C HIS A 111 0.11 -3.21 -5.16
N THR A 112 1.15 -2.42 -4.93
CA THR A 112 1.13 -1.41 -3.86
C THR A 112 0.56 -0.09 -4.34
N PHE A 113 0.01 0.68 -3.41
CA PHE A 113 -0.47 2.04 -3.66
C PHE A 113 -0.22 2.96 -2.45
N VAL A 114 -0.30 4.25 -2.69
CA VAL A 114 -0.21 5.29 -1.66
C VAL A 114 -1.48 6.11 -1.71
N LEU A 115 -2.01 6.50 -0.57
CA LEU A 115 -3.09 7.48 -0.47
C LEU A 115 -2.50 8.85 -0.15
N GLU A 116 -3.00 9.86 -0.84
CA GLU A 116 -2.78 11.25 -0.48
C GLU A 116 -3.80 11.68 0.58
N ARG A 117 -3.48 12.75 1.34
CA ARG A 117 -4.44 13.34 2.28
C ARG A 117 -5.34 14.33 1.55
N ASP A 118 -6.60 13.99 1.41
CA ASP A 118 -7.62 14.79 0.75
C ASP A 118 -8.69 15.19 1.78
N VAL A 119 -8.81 16.49 2.03
CA VAL A 119 -9.76 17.05 2.99
C VAL A 119 -11.20 16.74 2.58
N LYS A 120 -11.50 16.86 1.28
CA LYS A 120 -12.85 16.59 0.76
C LYS A 120 -13.22 15.12 0.94
N ALA A 121 -12.28 14.20 0.70
CA ALA A 121 -12.50 12.77 0.94
C ALA A 121 -12.75 12.46 2.42
N MET A 122 -12.09 13.18 3.32
CA MET A 122 -12.33 13.07 4.76
C MET A 122 -13.72 13.60 5.15
N GLU A 123 -14.14 14.74 4.62
CA GLU A 123 -15.43 15.37 4.90
C GLU A 123 -16.59 14.54 4.35
N GLU A 124 -16.48 14.04 3.14
CA GLU A 124 -17.52 13.24 2.50
C GLU A 124 -17.55 11.77 2.94
N HIS A 125 -16.73 11.37 3.91
CA HIS A 125 -16.63 9.98 4.37
C HIS A 125 -16.37 9.00 3.22
N ALA A 126 -15.51 9.40 2.28
CA ALA A 126 -15.19 8.61 1.11
C ALA A 126 -14.76 7.18 1.44
N VAL A 127 -14.94 6.30 0.49
CA VAL A 127 -14.44 4.92 0.55
C VAL A 127 -13.34 4.71 -0.48
N VAL A 128 -12.42 3.83 -0.17
CA VAL A 128 -11.44 3.29 -1.12
C VAL A 128 -12.01 1.97 -1.65
N SER A 129 -12.16 1.86 -2.95
CA SER A 129 -12.84 0.72 -3.58
C SER A 129 -12.13 0.28 -4.86
N PRO A 130 -11.71 -0.97 -5.00
CA PRO A 130 -11.28 -1.53 -6.26
C PRO A 130 -12.48 -2.03 -7.08
N ASN A 131 -12.31 -2.12 -8.40
CA ASN A 131 -13.29 -2.71 -9.30
C ASN A 131 -13.40 -4.25 -9.12
N ARG A 132 -13.55 -4.71 -7.89
CA ARG A 132 -13.59 -6.14 -7.52
C ARG A 132 -14.75 -6.45 -6.59
N LYS A 133 -15.24 -7.69 -6.69
CA LYS A 133 -16.31 -8.18 -5.82
C LYS A 133 -15.84 -8.33 -4.38
N ARG A 134 -16.73 -8.07 -3.45
CA ARG A 134 -16.50 -8.31 -2.02
C ARG A 134 -16.00 -9.74 -1.79
N LEU A 135 -15.07 -9.90 -0.86
CA LEU A 135 -14.44 -11.16 -0.49
C LEU A 135 -13.56 -11.81 -1.60
N SER A 136 -13.31 -11.13 -2.72
CA SER A 136 -12.34 -11.61 -3.71
C SER A 136 -10.93 -11.16 -3.41
N MET A 137 -10.80 -9.96 -2.86
CA MET A 137 -9.52 -9.36 -2.49
C MET A 137 -9.64 -8.52 -1.22
N THR A 138 -8.52 -8.14 -0.68
CA THR A 138 -8.37 -7.20 0.42
C THR A 138 -7.11 -6.35 0.17
N TRP A 139 -6.78 -5.45 1.10
CA TRP A 139 -5.47 -4.83 1.17
C TRP A 139 -5.07 -4.61 2.61
N ARG A 140 -3.79 -4.44 2.80
CA ARG A 140 -3.14 -4.26 4.08
C ARG A 140 -2.11 -3.14 4.02
N THR A 141 -1.67 -2.74 5.18
CA THR A 141 -0.45 -1.97 5.32
C THR A 141 0.74 -2.78 4.83
N GLU A 142 1.63 -2.13 4.10
CA GLU A 142 2.92 -2.65 3.66
C GLU A 142 3.97 -1.66 4.15
N ILE A 143 4.61 -1.98 5.26
CA ILE A 143 5.63 -1.14 5.89
C ILE A 143 6.98 -1.80 5.70
N ARG A 144 7.89 -1.13 5.01
CA ARG A 144 9.21 -1.68 4.69
C ARG A 144 10.32 -0.68 4.91
N THR A 145 11.37 -1.14 5.58
CA THR A 145 12.67 -0.49 5.55
C THR A 145 13.32 -0.73 4.18
N PRO A 146 13.71 0.34 3.44
CA PRO A 146 14.31 0.21 2.12
C PRO A 146 15.68 -0.46 2.17
N GLY A 147 16.11 -1.01 1.01
CA GLY A 147 17.45 -1.61 0.85
C GLY A 147 17.57 -3.06 1.32
N LEU A 148 16.53 -3.66 1.89
CA LEU A 148 16.50 -5.07 2.22
C LEU A 148 16.08 -5.91 1.01
N PRO A 149 16.65 -7.14 0.85
CA PRO A 149 16.14 -8.11 -0.11
C PRO A 149 14.67 -8.42 0.11
N LEU A 150 13.93 -8.78 -0.96
CA LEU A 150 12.48 -9.02 -0.89
C LEU A 150 12.08 -10.12 0.11
N HIS A 151 12.94 -11.12 0.28
CA HIS A 151 12.73 -12.21 1.23
C HIS A 151 13.18 -11.88 2.67
N ILE A 152 13.52 -10.63 2.96
CA ILE A 152 13.89 -10.18 4.30
C ILE A 152 13.03 -8.99 4.70
N ARG A 153 12.52 -9.03 5.93
CA ARG A 153 11.80 -7.93 6.60
C ARG A 153 12.47 -7.62 7.93
N ARG A 154 12.22 -6.45 8.49
CA ARG A 154 12.51 -6.16 9.90
C ARG A 154 11.31 -6.44 10.78
N LEU A 155 11.54 -6.93 11.98
CA LEU A 155 10.46 -7.19 12.94
C LEU A 155 9.74 -5.89 13.32
N GLY A 156 10.47 -4.78 13.45
CA GLY A 156 9.89 -3.46 13.69
C GLY A 156 8.94 -3.00 12.59
N ASP A 157 9.25 -3.27 11.32
CA ASP A 157 8.33 -3.00 10.21
C ASP A 157 7.00 -3.74 10.41
N LEU A 158 7.07 -5.02 10.82
CA LEU A 158 5.91 -5.90 11.00
C LEU A 158 5.11 -5.57 12.28
N ARG A 159 5.77 -5.06 13.33
CA ARG A 159 5.09 -4.47 14.50
C ARG A 159 4.28 -3.25 14.09
N LEU A 160 4.87 -2.33 13.33
CA LEU A 160 4.15 -1.18 12.79
C LEU A 160 3.01 -1.58 11.85
N GLU A 161 3.16 -2.65 11.05
CA GLU A 161 2.06 -3.15 10.22
C GLU A 161 0.86 -3.59 11.05
N CYS A 162 1.09 -4.26 12.19
CA CYS A 162 0.03 -4.64 13.12
C CYS A 162 -0.69 -3.40 13.65
N GLU A 163 0.05 -2.44 14.22
CA GLU A 163 -0.50 -1.24 14.85
C GLU A 163 -1.25 -0.36 13.83
N VAL A 164 -0.59 -0.04 12.72
CA VAL A 164 -1.17 0.79 11.65
C VAL A 164 -2.36 0.09 10.98
N GLY A 165 -2.29 -1.23 10.83
CA GLY A 165 -3.37 -2.02 10.27
C GLY A 165 -4.64 -1.97 11.12
N LEU A 166 -4.51 -2.01 12.44
CA LEU A 166 -5.63 -1.86 13.38
C LEU A 166 -6.20 -0.45 13.34
N GLU A 167 -5.37 0.59 13.41
CA GLU A 167 -5.79 1.99 13.31
C GLU A 167 -6.52 2.30 11.99
N ALA A 168 -6.05 1.69 10.91
CA ALA A 168 -6.64 1.84 9.59
C ALA A 168 -7.91 1.00 9.37
N ASP A 169 -8.35 0.21 10.35
CA ASP A 169 -9.48 -0.74 10.23
C ASP A 169 -9.29 -1.73 9.07
N LEU A 170 -8.04 -2.11 8.82
CA LEU A 170 -7.69 -3.10 7.80
C LEU A 170 -7.63 -4.53 8.35
N VAL A 171 -7.59 -4.66 9.67
CA VAL A 171 -7.57 -5.92 10.41
C VAL A 171 -8.78 -5.93 11.35
N SER A 172 -9.96 -6.10 10.81
CA SER A 172 -11.14 -6.21 11.65
C SER A 172 -11.51 -7.66 11.86
N ASN A 173 -11.45 -8.10 13.10
CA ASN A 173 -12.16 -9.30 13.52
C ASN A 173 -13.66 -8.93 13.59
N ARG A 174 -14.45 -9.42 12.64
CA ARG A 174 -15.89 -9.15 12.56
C ARG A 174 -16.71 -10.06 13.49
N SER A 175 -16.07 -10.89 14.29
CA SER A 175 -16.81 -11.66 15.30
C SER A 175 -17.48 -10.70 16.30
N PRO A 176 -18.70 -10.97 16.75
CA PRO A 176 -19.39 -10.12 17.72
C PRO A 176 -18.62 -9.94 19.02
N ILE A 177 -17.85 -10.95 19.42
CA ILE A 177 -17.02 -10.92 20.64
C ILE A 177 -15.75 -10.10 20.41
N GLY A 178 -15.09 -10.25 19.25
CA GLY A 178 -13.90 -9.48 18.87
C GLY A 178 -14.18 -7.97 18.86
N ARG A 179 -15.35 -7.53 18.36
CA ARG A 179 -15.75 -6.11 18.37
C ARG A 179 -15.86 -5.50 19.79
N ILE A 180 -16.21 -6.29 20.77
CA ILE A 180 -16.31 -5.81 22.17
C ILE A 180 -14.91 -5.65 22.76
N VAL A 181 -13.99 -6.54 22.42
CA VAL A 181 -12.57 -6.46 22.86
C VAL A 181 -11.87 -5.29 22.18
N ASP A 182 -12.09 -5.08 20.89
CA ASP A 182 -11.51 -3.97 20.10
C ASP A 182 -11.92 -2.59 20.62
N LEU A 183 -13.08 -2.47 21.26
CA LEU A 183 -13.54 -1.22 21.90
C LEU A 183 -12.73 -0.79 23.13
N PHE A 184 -12.01 -1.72 23.77
CA PHE A 184 -11.29 -1.50 25.02
C PHE A 184 -9.77 -1.63 24.90
N THR A 185 -9.25 -2.03 23.74
CA THR A 185 -7.83 -2.24 23.53
C THR A 185 -7.34 -1.31 22.43
N ASP A 186 -6.36 -0.46 22.74
CA ASP A 186 -5.70 0.32 21.69
C ASP A 186 -4.83 -0.57 20.80
N SER A 187 -4.49 -0.09 19.61
CA SER A 187 -3.73 -0.84 18.60
C SER A 187 -2.36 -1.30 19.13
N LYS A 188 -1.67 -0.43 19.86
CA LYS A 188 -0.38 -0.74 20.46
C LYS A 188 -0.53 -1.81 21.53
N GLY A 189 -1.44 -1.65 22.48
CA GLY A 189 -1.67 -2.63 23.54
C GLY A 189 -2.06 -4.00 22.98
N TYR A 190 -2.78 -4.06 21.86
CA TYR A 190 -3.08 -5.31 21.19
C TYR A 190 -1.81 -5.95 20.60
N CYS A 191 -1.03 -5.20 19.82
CA CYS A 191 0.14 -5.75 19.09
C CYS A 191 1.30 -6.09 20.03
N ASP A 192 1.42 -5.44 21.18
CA ASP A 192 2.45 -5.67 22.20
C ASP A 192 2.17 -6.87 23.13
N ARG A 193 1.00 -7.48 23.04
CA ARG A 193 0.71 -8.67 23.85
C ARG A 193 1.47 -9.88 23.36
N LYS A 194 2.06 -10.64 24.29
CA LYS A 194 2.84 -11.86 23.97
C LYS A 194 2.04 -12.98 23.31
N ASP A 195 0.74 -13.02 23.59
CA ASP A 195 -0.21 -14.01 23.08
C ASP A 195 -0.95 -13.55 21.82
N THR A 196 -0.61 -12.39 21.27
CA THR A 196 -1.26 -11.88 20.08
C THR A 196 -0.95 -12.74 18.86
N MET A 197 -2.02 -13.16 18.20
CA MET A 197 -2.00 -13.91 16.94
C MET A 197 -2.40 -12.97 15.78
N TYR A 198 -1.51 -12.03 15.45
CA TYR A 198 -1.70 -11.19 14.26
C TYR A 198 -1.32 -11.97 13.00
N LEU A 199 -2.28 -12.10 12.09
CA LEU A 199 -2.10 -12.86 10.86
C LEU A 199 -1.33 -12.05 9.83
N ASN A 200 -0.09 -12.42 9.60
CA ASN A 200 0.76 -11.87 8.56
C ASN A 200 0.65 -12.68 7.27
N PHE A 201 1.01 -12.05 6.14
CA PHE A 201 0.97 -12.65 4.81
C PHE A 201 2.28 -12.41 4.08
N ALA A 202 2.81 -13.48 3.52
CA ALA A 202 3.95 -13.45 2.62
C ALA A 202 3.50 -13.25 1.17
N GLU A 203 4.42 -12.87 0.32
CA GLU A 203 4.14 -12.65 -1.12
C GLU A 203 3.97 -13.96 -1.89
N ARG A 204 4.62 -15.01 -1.43
CA ARG A 204 4.65 -16.34 -2.07
C ARG A 204 4.41 -17.44 -1.03
N PRO A 205 4.07 -18.67 -1.44
CA PRO A 205 3.95 -19.81 -0.53
C PRO A 205 5.20 -20.00 0.32
N LEU A 206 5.02 -20.09 1.64
CA LEU A 206 6.09 -20.18 2.62
C LEU A 206 6.55 -21.60 2.81
N PHE A 207 7.86 -21.83 2.80
CA PHE A 207 8.47 -23.04 3.31
C PHE A 207 8.87 -22.88 4.79
N SER A 208 9.56 -21.80 5.13
CA SER A 208 9.95 -21.49 6.50
C SER A 208 10.05 -19.97 6.73
N VAL A 209 9.97 -19.58 8.00
CA VAL A 209 10.24 -18.21 8.45
C VAL A 209 11.25 -18.28 9.59
N THR A 210 12.32 -17.50 9.52
CA THR A 210 13.38 -17.49 10.51
C THR A 210 13.59 -16.09 11.08
N LEU A 211 13.64 -15.97 12.40
CA LEU A 211 14.03 -14.76 13.12
C LEU A 211 15.54 -14.78 13.36
N VAL A 212 16.22 -13.67 13.06
CA VAL A 212 17.70 -13.55 13.22
C VAL A 212 18.05 -12.21 13.88
N ALA A 213 18.66 -12.28 15.06
CA ALA A 213 19.16 -11.12 15.81
C ALA A 213 20.57 -11.41 16.32
N GLY A 214 21.59 -10.86 15.66
CA GLY A 214 22.98 -11.18 15.94
C GLY A 214 23.26 -12.68 15.79
N ALA A 215 23.69 -13.34 16.87
CA ALA A 215 23.94 -14.78 16.89
C ALA A 215 22.68 -15.63 17.18
N ARG A 216 21.60 -15.01 17.63
CA ARG A 216 20.34 -15.71 17.89
C ARG A 216 19.62 -15.95 16.59
N ARG A 217 19.29 -17.22 16.34
CA ARG A 217 18.53 -17.66 15.17
C ARG A 217 17.45 -18.65 15.61
N GLU A 218 16.20 -18.42 15.17
CA GLU A 218 15.05 -19.26 15.54
C GLU A 218 14.13 -19.41 14.33
N VAL A 219 13.87 -20.65 13.96
CA VAL A 219 12.90 -20.97 12.91
C VAL A 219 11.51 -21.03 13.57
N LEU A 220 10.52 -20.38 12.98
CA LEU A 220 9.15 -20.46 13.48
C LEU A 220 8.65 -21.92 13.43
N PRO A 221 8.04 -22.40 14.50
CA PRO A 221 7.44 -23.73 14.51
C PRO A 221 6.22 -23.78 13.57
N ILE A 222 5.87 -24.97 13.13
CA ILE A 222 4.83 -25.20 12.12
C ILE A 222 3.45 -24.70 12.53
N ASP A 223 3.15 -24.67 13.82
CA ASP A 223 1.90 -24.13 14.38
C ASP A 223 1.79 -22.61 14.27
N ARG A 224 2.89 -21.93 13.92
CA ARG A 224 2.94 -20.51 13.59
C ARG A 224 2.83 -20.23 12.08
N LEU A 225 2.74 -21.26 11.26
CA LEU A 225 2.56 -21.18 9.82
C LEU A 225 1.17 -21.74 9.44
N TYR A 226 0.68 -21.33 8.26
CA TYR A 226 -0.51 -21.93 7.66
C TYR A 226 -1.76 -21.88 8.57
N ALA A 227 -2.23 -20.69 8.85
CA ALA A 227 -3.31 -20.41 9.82
C ALA A 227 -4.50 -21.40 9.79
N MET A 228 -4.89 -21.87 8.58
CA MET A 228 -5.98 -22.84 8.44
C MET A 228 -5.57 -24.29 8.82
N ALA A 229 -4.28 -24.58 8.89
CA ALA A 229 -3.76 -25.87 9.36
C ALA A 229 -3.60 -25.89 10.88
N SER A 230 -3.76 -24.75 11.56
CA SER A 230 -3.76 -24.66 13.00
C SER A 230 -4.93 -25.42 13.59
N ASP A 231 -4.70 -26.15 14.67
CA ASP A 231 -5.75 -26.83 15.45
C ASP A 231 -6.41 -25.92 16.49
N ASP A 232 -5.99 -24.65 16.58
CA ASP A 232 -6.59 -23.67 17.47
C ASP A 232 -8.08 -23.42 17.12
N PRO A 233 -9.02 -23.80 18.02
CA PRO A 233 -10.45 -23.62 17.76
C PRO A 233 -10.87 -22.17 17.65
N GLY A 234 -10.21 -21.26 18.39
CA GLY A 234 -10.49 -19.83 18.37
C GLY A 234 -10.16 -19.25 17.01
N LEU A 235 -8.98 -19.58 16.46
CA LEU A 235 -8.58 -19.13 15.14
C LEU A 235 -9.54 -19.65 14.06
N LYS A 236 -9.90 -20.94 14.09
CA LYS A 236 -10.87 -21.54 13.14
C LYS A 236 -12.25 -20.87 13.21
N GLN A 237 -12.67 -20.45 14.38
CA GLN A 237 -13.95 -19.76 14.59
C GLN A 237 -13.91 -18.33 14.04
N ASP A 238 -12.80 -17.63 14.17
CA ASP A 238 -12.68 -16.21 13.80
C ASP A 238 -12.36 -15.99 12.32
N LEU A 239 -11.61 -16.88 11.66
CA LEU A 239 -11.22 -16.77 10.26
C LEU A 239 -12.37 -16.51 9.27
N PRO A 240 -13.56 -17.12 9.38
CA PRO A 240 -14.69 -16.85 8.48
C PRO A 240 -15.18 -15.39 8.54
N TYR A 241 -14.99 -14.72 9.67
CA TYR A 241 -15.42 -13.33 9.89
C TYR A 241 -14.32 -12.31 9.60
N CYS A 242 -13.09 -12.77 9.47
CA CYS A 242 -11.94 -11.92 9.19
C CYS A 242 -11.98 -11.46 7.72
N ASP A 243 -11.72 -10.18 7.48
CA ASP A 243 -11.45 -9.65 6.14
C ASP A 243 -9.99 -9.92 5.74
N CYS A 244 -9.51 -11.13 6.04
CA CYS A 244 -8.15 -11.57 5.85
C CYS A 244 -7.98 -12.26 4.50
N GLU A 245 -6.76 -12.35 4.04
CA GLU A 245 -6.40 -13.20 2.93
C GLU A 245 -6.55 -14.67 3.32
N MET A 246 -7.08 -15.49 2.43
CA MET A 246 -7.34 -16.90 2.67
C MET A 246 -6.35 -17.83 1.93
N LEU A 247 -5.24 -17.30 1.43
CA LEU A 247 -4.14 -18.10 0.87
C LEU A 247 -3.27 -18.63 2.02
N VAL A 248 -3.69 -19.77 2.56
CA VAL A 248 -3.17 -20.37 3.79
C VAL A 248 -1.67 -20.61 3.74
N ASP A 249 -1.16 -21.04 2.59
CA ASP A 249 0.25 -21.33 2.34
C ASP A 249 1.18 -20.12 2.44
N ARG A 250 0.60 -18.90 2.56
CA ARG A 250 1.34 -17.64 2.71
C ARG A 250 1.21 -17.02 4.10
N THR A 251 0.48 -17.66 5.00
CA THR A 251 0.15 -17.09 6.31
C THR A 251 1.15 -17.49 7.38
N TYR A 252 1.43 -16.57 8.31
CA TYR A 252 2.31 -16.81 9.44
C TYR A 252 2.01 -15.87 10.60
N PHE A 253 2.41 -16.29 11.82
CA PHE A 253 2.28 -15.53 13.05
C PHE A 253 3.64 -15.26 13.67
N LEU A 254 3.96 -14.01 13.92
CA LEU A 254 5.18 -13.59 14.59
C LEU A 254 4.95 -13.33 16.07
N PRO A 255 5.97 -13.47 16.91
CA PRO A 255 5.92 -13.08 18.31
C PRO A 255 6.10 -11.55 18.44
N LEU A 256 5.15 -10.75 17.91
CA LEU A 256 5.27 -9.29 17.84
C LEU A 256 5.46 -8.66 19.22
N GLY A 257 4.77 -9.15 20.26
CA GLY A 257 4.87 -8.66 21.63
C GLY A 257 6.03 -9.25 22.45
N ASP A 258 6.90 -10.06 21.84
CA ASP A 258 8.12 -10.53 22.51
C ASP A 258 9.28 -9.56 22.25
N HIS A 259 9.46 -8.60 23.17
CA HIS A 259 10.51 -7.58 23.08
C HIS A 259 11.92 -8.12 23.38
N SER A 260 12.10 -9.42 23.67
CA SER A 260 13.42 -10.03 23.66
C SER A 260 14.03 -10.11 22.25
N TRP A 261 13.19 -9.96 21.22
CA TRP A 261 13.57 -9.73 19.85
C TRP A 261 13.55 -8.23 19.56
N PRO A 262 14.70 -7.58 19.30
CA PRO A 262 14.76 -6.16 18.98
C PRO A 262 14.09 -5.85 17.62
N ASP A 263 13.76 -4.58 17.39
CA ASP A 263 13.05 -4.15 16.17
C ASP A 263 13.87 -4.33 14.88
N ASP A 264 15.20 -4.34 14.98
CA ASP A 264 16.11 -4.60 13.86
C ASP A 264 16.28 -6.10 13.54
N THR A 265 15.62 -6.99 14.30
CA THR A 265 15.59 -8.44 14.02
C THR A 265 15.18 -8.67 12.56
N ARG A 266 15.99 -9.43 11.84
CA ARG A 266 15.62 -9.86 10.49
C ARG A 266 14.64 -11.01 10.56
N VAL A 267 13.59 -10.90 9.74
CA VAL A 267 12.62 -11.97 9.47
C VAL A 267 12.93 -12.45 8.06
N GLU A 268 13.51 -13.63 7.97
CA GLU A 268 13.97 -14.25 6.72
C GLU A 268 12.92 -15.26 6.24
N PHE A 269 12.45 -15.09 5.00
CA PHE A 269 11.46 -15.98 4.38
C PHE A 269 12.15 -16.92 3.41
N GLU A 270 11.85 -18.20 3.52
CA GLU A 270 12.17 -19.21 2.52
C GLU A 270 10.86 -19.64 1.85
N TYR A 271 10.83 -19.61 0.53
CA TYR A 271 9.62 -19.89 -0.23
C TYR A 271 9.66 -21.29 -0.85
N MET A 272 8.49 -21.91 -1.04
CA MET A 272 8.37 -23.26 -1.60
C MET A 272 8.89 -23.34 -3.04
N ASP A 273 8.70 -22.26 -3.81
CA ASP A 273 9.10 -22.17 -5.22
C ASP A 273 10.59 -21.81 -5.42
N ASP A 274 11.34 -21.52 -4.36
CA ASP A 274 12.80 -21.33 -4.40
C ASP A 274 13.55 -22.68 -4.30
N ARG A 275 12.84 -23.78 -4.07
CA ARG A 275 13.43 -25.12 -3.96
C ARG A 275 13.29 -25.88 -5.27
N PRO A 276 14.34 -26.64 -5.66
CA PRO A 276 14.32 -27.48 -6.84
C PRO A 276 13.32 -28.62 -6.73
#